data_ee9e296d7a06860eeded5ad949c62cd4
#
_entry.id   ee9e296d7a06860eeded5ad949c62cd4
#
_cell.length_a   1.000
_cell.length_b   1.000
_cell.length_c   1.000
_cell.angle_alpha   90.00
_cell.angle_beta   90.00
_cell.angle_gamma   90.00
#
_symmetry.space_group_name_H-M   'P 1'
#
loop_
_entity.id
_entity.type
_entity.pdbx_description
1 polymer ?
#
loop_
_entity_poly.entity_id
_entity_poly.type
_entity_poly.pdbx_seq_one_letter_code
_entity_poly.pdbx_strand_id
1 'polypeptide(L)'
;MEKDFYDLIIIGAGGSGLAGAMYSARLGLKTLVLGKMSGSELPVGGVITTTNVVENYPGFKKIGGMLLAKNLEEHARDYELVTIKIEEALEIKKEKNCFIVKTKKSEYKGKALIFATGTKWKKLPESIKGAREFERKGVNYCALCDGPLYKNKIVGVVGGSDSSVKDALLLAEHAKKVYIIYRGDKIHLEPFNLEKINRARNIEIINNTNIKEIKGEGKIEEIILDKSYNGKKELKIDAVFVAIGHEILSELGVALGVKVNDKKEIIINHKTSETNVPGVFAAGDVTDKPFKQLITGVADACTAAYSAYEYLGKEKVVC
;
A
#
# COMPACT_ATOMS: atom_id res chain seq x y z
N MET A 1 -7.66 -9.66 -35.26
CA MET A 1 -7.08 -8.79 -34.23
C MET A 1 -6.25 -9.69 -33.33
N GLU A 2 -4.93 -9.64 -33.39
CA GLU A 2 -4.08 -10.28 -32.39
C GLU A 2 -4.50 -9.71 -31.04
N LYS A 3 -5.07 -10.55 -30.18
CA LYS A 3 -5.37 -10.19 -28.80
C LYS A 3 -4.07 -9.75 -28.16
N ASP A 4 -4.10 -8.66 -27.39
CA ASP A 4 -2.99 -8.07 -26.65
C ASP A 4 -2.21 -9.16 -25.90
N PHE A 5 -1.16 -9.66 -26.53
CA PHE A 5 -0.32 -10.77 -26.05
C PHE A 5 0.99 -10.21 -25.48
N TYR A 6 1.34 -10.66 -24.29
CA TYR A 6 2.51 -10.20 -23.54
C TYR A 6 3.36 -11.38 -23.07
N ASP A 7 4.65 -11.17 -22.92
CA ASP A 7 5.52 -12.14 -22.26
C ASP A 7 5.25 -12.16 -20.76
N LEU A 8 5.03 -10.97 -20.18
CA LEU A 8 4.79 -10.78 -18.75
C LEU A 8 3.60 -9.84 -18.49
N ILE A 9 2.72 -10.23 -17.57
CA ILE A 9 1.70 -9.31 -17.04
C ILE A 9 1.98 -9.07 -15.55
N ILE A 10 2.06 -7.80 -15.16
CA ILE A 10 2.26 -7.38 -13.78
C ILE A 10 0.93 -6.82 -13.24
N ILE A 11 0.45 -7.40 -12.15
CA ILE A 11 -0.80 -6.99 -11.50
C ILE A 11 -0.44 -6.03 -10.35
N GLY A 12 -0.67 -4.74 -10.56
CA GLY A 12 -0.35 -3.67 -9.63
C GLY A 12 0.66 -2.68 -10.21
N ALA A 13 0.28 -1.40 -10.29
CA ALA A 13 1.12 -0.29 -10.74
C ALA A 13 1.68 0.54 -9.57
N GLY A 14 1.98 -0.11 -8.44
CA GLY A 14 2.76 0.47 -7.35
C GLY A 14 4.24 0.52 -7.67
N GLY A 15 5.06 1.09 -6.77
CA GLY A 15 6.50 1.20 -7.00
C GLY A 15 7.19 -0.11 -7.34
N SER A 16 6.77 -1.24 -6.72
CA SER A 16 7.27 -2.57 -7.07
C SER A 16 6.89 -2.98 -8.50
N GLY A 17 5.63 -2.79 -8.89
CA GLY A 17 5.17 -3.15 -10.24
C GLY A 17 5.86 -2.33 -11.33
N LEU A 18 6.08 -1.04 -11.10
CA LEU A 18 6.80 -0.14 -12.01
C LEU A 18 8.26 -0.55 -12.17
N ALA A 19 8.94 -0.88 -11.07
CA ALA A 19 10.32 -1.36 -11.10
C ALA A 19 10.44 -2.71 -11.82
N GLY A 20 9.51 -3.64 -11.56
CA GLY A 20 9.44 -4.91 -12.27
C GLY A 20 9.23 -4.72 -13.77
N ALA A 21 8.37 -3.78 -14.18
CA ALA A 21 8.13 -3.47 -15.58
C ALA A 21 9.37 -2.92 -16.28
N MET A 22 10.04 -1.96 -15.66
CA MET A 22 11.29 -1.42 -16.18
C MET A 22 12.34 -2.51 -16.37
N TYR A 23 12.51 -3.38 -15.35
CA TYR A 23 13.53 -4.44 -15.43
C TYR A 23 13.18 -5.52 -16.45
N SER A 24 11.92 -5.93 -16.55
CA SER A 24 11.48 -6.91 -17.55
C SER A 24 11.70 -6.40 -18.98
N ALA A 25 11.43 -5.12 -19.23
CA ALA A 25 11.71 -4.52 -20.55
C ALA A 25 13.22 -4.50 -20.88
N ARG A 26 14.09 -4.24 -19.88
CA ARG A 26 15.55 -4.35 -20.06
C ARG A 26 16.00 -5.76 -20.41
N LEU A 27 15.24 -6.76 -19.99
CA LEU A 27 15.46 -8.18 -20.33
C LEU A 27 14.78 -8.59 -21.66
N GLY A 28 14.17 -7.64 -22.37
CA GLY A 28 13.53 -7.88 -23.68
C GLY A 28 12.12 -8.46 -23.60
N LEU A 29 11.47 -8.44 -22.42
CA LEU A 29 10.12 -8.96 -22.26
C LEU A 29 9.07 -7.88 -22.56
N LYS A 30 8.15 -8.17 -23.49
CA LYS A 30 6.96 -7.34 -23.73
C LYS A 30 6.04 -7.44 -22.50
N THR A 31 5.90 -6.34 -21.78
CA THR A 31 5.30 -6.32 -20.44
C THR A 31 4.06 -5.43 -20.36
N LEU A 32 2.97 -5.97 -19.83
CA LEU A 32 1.78 -5.20 -19.46
C LEU A 32 1.75 -4.99 -17.94
N VAL A 33 1.53 -3.76 -17.50
CA VAL A 33 1.21 -3.43 -16.11
C VAL A 33 -0.26 -3.05 -16.02
N LEU A 34 -1.00 -3.73 -15.16
CA LEU A 34 -2.38 -3.40 -14.84
C LEU A 34 -2.44 -2.73 -13.48
N GLY A 35 -2.80 -1.44 -13.47
CA GLY A 35 -2.98 -0.66 -12.26
C GLY A 35 -4.43 -0.29 -12.06
N LYS A 36 -4.92 -0.43 -10.84
CA LYS A 36 -6.20 0.14 -10.40
C LYS A 36 -5.90 1.33 -9.52
N MET A 37 -6.72 2.37 -9.62
CA MET A 37 -6.92 3.24 -8.48
C MET A 37 -7.57 2.37 -7.40
N SER A 38 -6.80 1.95 -6.38
CA SER A 38 -7.33 1.13 -5.30
C SER A 38 -8.47 1.88 -4.63
N GLY A 39 -9.35 1.22 -3.88
CA GLY A 39 -10.52 1.85 -3.23
C GLY A 39 -10.21 3.05 -2.32
N SER A 40 -8.95 3.42 -2.21
CA SER A 40 -8.38 4.61 -1.60
C SER A 40 -7.99 5.69 -2.63
N GLU A 41 -8.33 5.52 -3.91
CA GLU A 41 -8.02 6.49 -4.98
C GLU A 41 -6.52 6.77 -5.17
N LEU A 42 -5.66 5.79 -4.84
CA LEU A 42 -4.23 5.92 -5.04
C LEU A 42 -3.89 5.91 -6.53
N PRO A 43 -3.13 6.90 -7.01
CA PRO A 43 -2.66 6.95 -8.40
C PRO A 43 -1.63 5.85 -8.68
N VAL A 44 -1.14 5.80 -9.92
CA VAL A 44 0.06 5.03 -10.26
C VAL A 44 1.19 5.40 -9.30
N GLY A 45 1.90 4.40 -8.78
CA GLY A 45 2.88 4.54 -7.70
C GLY A 45 2.44 3.90 -6.38
N GLY A 46 1.13 3.79 -6.13
CA GLY A 46 0.57 3.10 -4.96
C GLY A 46 0.77 3.87 -3.66
N VAL A 47 0.89 3.17 -2.54
CA VAL A 47 0.89 3.75 -1.18
C VAL A 47 1.97 4.82 -0.96
N ILE A 48 3.12 4.73 -1.64
CA ILE A 48 4.19 5.74 -1.48
C ILE A 48 3.74 7.15 -1.86
N THR A 49 2.75 7.28 -2.74
CA THR A 49 2.21 8.59 -3.17
C THR A 49 1.58 9.38 -2.02
N THR A 50 1.24 8.72 -0.92
CA THR A 50 0.66 9.34 0.28
C THR A 50 1.71 9.76 1.31
N THR A 51 3.00 9.56 1.02
CA THR A 51 4.09 9.93 1.92
C THR A 51 4.63 11.30 1.53
N ASN A 52 4.61 12.27 2.46
CA ASN A 52 5.11 13.61 2.19
C ASN A 52 6.62 13.61 1.90
N VAL A 53 7.40 13.00 2.81
CA VAL A 53 8.86 12.95 2.71
C VAL A 53 9.33 11.52 2.88
N VAL A 54 10.03 11.01 1.86
CA VAL A 54 10.72 9.73 1.87
C VAL A 54 12.20 9.99 2.14
N GLU A 55 12.72 9.47 3.26
CA GLU A 55 14.12 9.62 3.71
C GLU A 55 14.85 8.27 3.74
N ASN A 56 14.15 7.17 3.41
CA ASN A 56 14.64 5.79 3.51
C ASN A 56 14.70 5.06 2.15
N TYR A 57 14.77 5.83 1.05
CA TYR A 57 15.01 5.29 -0.28
C TYR A 57 16.43 5.68 -0.73
N PRO A 58 17.39 4.73 -0.74
CA PRO A 58 18.78 5.01 -1.14
C PRO A 58 18.85 5.67 -2.52
N GLY A 59 19.70 6.68 -2.63
CA GLY A 59 19.83 7.54 -3.82
C GLY A 59 19.20 8.92 -3.62
N PHE A 60 18.30 9.08 -2.65
CA PHE A 60 17.70 10.36 -2.27
C PHE A 60 17.85 10.61 -0.78
N LYS A 61 18.47 11.74 -0.38
CA LYS A 61 18.47 12.16 1.04
C LYS A 61 17.05 12.46 1.51
N LYS A 62 16.26 13.13 0.64
CA LYS A 62 14.84 13.45 0.83
C LYS A 62 14.19 13.57 -0.53
N ILE A 63 12.99 12.99 -0.69
CA ILE A 63 12.16 13.13 -1.89
C ILE A 63 10.70 13.02 -1.48
N GLY A 64 9.79 13.76 -2.15
CA GLY A 64 8.35 13.56 -1.98
C GLY A 64 7.91 12.22 -2.55
N GLY A 65 7.03 11.51 -1.86
CA GLY A 65 6.56 10.19 -2.30
C GLY A 65 5.87 10.22 -3.66
N MET A 66 5.09 11.27 -3.94
CA MET A 66 4.47 11.48 -5.26
C MET A 66 5.53 11.66 -6.36
N LEU A 67 6.59 12.42 -6.10
CA LEU A 67 7.66 12.64 -7.07
C LEU A 67 8.47 11.36 -7.29
N LEU A 68 8.74 10.59 -6.22
CA LEU A 68 9.43 9.30 -6.34
C LEU A 68 8.59 8.31 -7.17
N ALA A 69 7.29 8.25 -6.94
CA ALA A 69 6.37 7.42 -7.71
C ALA A 69 6.37 7.81 -9.20
N LYS A 70 6.30 9.13 -9.47
CA LYS A 70 6.35 9.67 -10.83
C LYS A 70 7.66 9.31 -11.53
N ASN A 71 8.80 9.44 -10.87
CA ASN A 71 10.10 9.06 -11.43
C ASN A 71 10.16 7.57 -11.79
N LEU A 72 9.57 6.68 -10.93
CA LEU A 72 9.50 5.26 -11.23
C LEU A 72 8.58 4.96 -12.42
N GLU A 73 7.46 5.67 -12.54
CA GLU A 73 6.54 5.53 -13.66
C GLU A 73 7.18 6.01 -14.97
N GLU A 74 7.77 7.20 -14.98
CA GLU A 74 8.46 7.76 -16.16
C GLU A 74 9.57 6.82 -16.62
N HIS A 75 10.39 6.31 -15.68
CA HIS A 75 11.45 5.36 -16.01
C HIS A 75 10.91 4.05 -16.63
N ALA A 76 9.79 3.54 -16.15
CA ALA A 76 9.17 2.36 -16.77
C ALA A 76 8.62 2.67 -18.17
N ARG A 77 8.05 3.85 -18.39
CA ARG A 77 7.45 4.27 -19.66
C ARG A 77 8.49 4.60 -20.75
N ASP A 78 9.73 4.86 -20.37
CA ASP A 78 10.83 5.09 -21.34
C ASP A 78 11.15 3.84 -22.20
N TYR A 79 10.66 2.67 -21.80
CA TYR A 79 10.84 1.43 -22.55
C TYR A 79 9.62 1.14 -23.42
N GLU A 80 9.79 1.04 -24.74
CA GLU A 80 8.73 0.71 -25.71
C GLU A 80 8.03 -0.64 -25.43
N LEU A 81 8.74 -1.57 -24.78
CA LEU A 81 8.20 -2.87 -24.39
C LEU A 81 7.24 -2.82 -23.21
N VAL A 82 7.10 -1.68 -22.52
CA VAL A 82 6.22 -1.51 -21.37
C VAL A 82 4.92 -0.83 -21.77
N THR A 83 3.81 -1.48 -21.44
CA THR A 83 2.46 -0.91 -21.53
C THR A 83 1.88 -0.80 -20.13
N ILE A 84 1.53 0.40 -19.67
CA ILE A 84 0.85 0.63 -18.38
C ILE A 84 -0.58 1.04 -18.65
N LYS A 85 -1.55 0.25 -18.16
CA LYS A 85 -2.98 0.53 -18.25
C LYS A 85 -3.61 0.69 -16.88
N ILE A 86 -4.43 1.74 -16.72
CA ILE A 86 -5.21 1.96 -15.50
C ILE A 86 -6.51 1.17 -15.61
N GLU A 87 -6.37 -0.12 -15.41
CA GLU A 87 -7.44 -1.11 -15.46
C GLU A 87 -7.30 -2.09 -14.31
N GLU A 88 -8.42 -2.41 -13.66
CA GLU A 88 -8.45 -3.41 -12.60
C GLU A 88 -8.48 -4.82 -13.20
N ALA A 89 -7.53 -5.66 -12.81
CA ALA A 89 -7.64 -7.10 -13.02
C ALA A 89 -8.74 -7.67 -12.12
N LEU A 90 -9.75 -8.30 -12.71
CA LEU A 90 -10.92 -8.84 -11.99
C LEU A 90 -10.87 -10.35 -11.86
N GLU A 91 -10.31 -11.03 -12.85
CA GLU A 91 -10.22 -12.48 -12.90
C GLU A 91 -8.92 -12.88 -13.59
N ILE A 92 -8.29 -13.95 -13.10
CA ILE A 92 -7.12 -14.56 -13.74
C ILE A 92 -7.37 -16.05 -13.87
N LYS A 93 -7.19 -16.58 -15.08
CA LYS A 93 -7.28 -18.01 -15.36
C LYS A 93 -5.99 -18.52 -15.99
N LYS A 94 -5.61 -19.74 -15.65
CA LYS A 94 -4.53 -20.44 -16.35
C LYS A 94 -5.14 -21.28 -17.47
N GLU A 95 -4.69 -21.06 -18.71
CA GLU A 95 -5.05 -21.84 -19.88
C GLU A 95 -3.80 -22.44 -20.50
N LYS A 96 -3.66 -23.76 -20.41
CA LYS A 96 -2.42 -24.47 -20.80
C LYS A 96 -1.22 -23.88 -20.06
N ASN A 97 -0.29 -23.30 -20.81
CA ASN A 97 0.93 -22.68 -20.27
C ASN A 97 0.84 -21.17 -20.14
N CYS A 98 -0.35 -20.58 -20.31
CA CYS A 98 -0.54 -19.13 -20.31
C CYS A 98 -1.61 -18.68 -19.32
N PHE A 99 -1.64 -17.40 -19.07
CA PHE A 99 -2.58 -16.75 -18.18
C PHE A 99 -3.48 -15.80 -18.96
N ILE A 100 -4.77 -15.84 -18.69
CA ILE A 100 -5.76 -14.91 -19.20
C ILE A 100 -6.17 -14.00 -18.06
N VAL A 101 -5.93 -12.69 -18.22
CA VAL A 101 -6.30 -11.66 -17.25
C VAL A 101 -7.45 -10.85 -17.81
N LYS A 102 -8.58 -10.83 -17.10
CA LYS A 102 -9.77 -10.08 -17.47
C LYS A 102 -9.87 -8.79 -16.67
N THR A 103 -10.22 -7.72 -17.35
CA THR A 103 -10.63 -6.44 -16.78
C THR A 103 -12.09 -6.15 -17.16
N LYS A 104 -12.62 -4.99 -16.73
CA LYS A 104 -13.94 -4.54 -17.22
C LYS A 104 -13.96 -4.20 -18.71
N LYS A 105 -12.80 -3.89 -19.29
CA LYS A 105 -12.69 -3.36 -20.66
C LYS A 105 -12.14 -4.38 -21.64
N SER A 106 -11.23 -5.26 -21.20
CA SER A 106 -10.42 -6.08 -22.08
C SER A 106 -10.02 -7.41 -21.43
N GLU A 107 -9.52 -8.29 -22.26
CA GLU A 107 -8.89 -9.54 -21.88
C GLU A 107 -7.47 -9.57 -22.44
N TYR A 108 -6.50 -9.86 -21.58
CA TYR A 108 -5.08 -9.89 -21.91
C TYR A 108 -4.53 -11.29 -21.71
N LYS A 109 -3.62 -11.69 -22.58
CA LYS A 109 -2.95 -12.99 -22.51
C LYS A 109 -1.46 -12.81 -22.24
N GLY A 110 -0.92 -13.55 -21.26
CA GLY A 110 0.49 -13.49 -20.88
C GLY A 110 1.07 -14.86 -20.58
N LYS A 111 2.38 -15.01 -20.79
CA LYS A 111 3.12 -16.24 -20.51
C LYS A 111 3.50 -16.37 -19.03
N ALA A 112 3.71 -15.25 -18.34
CA ALA A 112 4.04 -15.21 -16.92
C ALA A 112 3.30 -14.06 -16.21
N LEU A 113 3.21 -14.15 -14.88
CA LEU A 113 2.57 -13.14 -14.04
C LEU A 113 3.48 -12.71 -12.89
N ILE A 114 3.44 -11.42 -12.51
CA ILE A 114 3.94 -10.92 -11.24
C ILE A 114 2.79 -10.27 -10.47
N PHE A 115 2.52 -10.75 -9.25
CA PHE A 115 1.65 -10.04 -8.32
C PHE A 115 2.45 -8.97 -7.58
N ALA A 116 2.17 -7.71 -7.88
CA ALA A 116 2.70 -6.52 -7.21
C ALA A 116 1.56 -5.65 -6.65
N THR A 117 0.48 -6.32 -6.23
CA THR A 117 -0.79 -5.72 -5.82
C THR A 117 -0.70 -4.95 -4.51
N GLY A 118 0.32 -5.23 -3.70
CA GLY A 118 0.56 -4.53 -2.45
C GLY A 118 -0.57 -4.67 -1.43
N THR A 119 -0.96 -3.53 -0.88
CA THR A 119 -1.88 -3.45 0.26
C THR A 119 -2.85 -2.28 0.11
N LYS A 120 -3.96 -2.32 0.87
CA LYS A 120 -4.87 -1.19 1.09
C LYS A 120 -4.99 -0.88 2.59
N TRP A 121 -5.39 0.33 2.95
CA TRP A 121 -5.59 0.70 4.35
C TRP A 121 -6.70 -0.11 5.02
N LYS A 122 -6.43 -0.56 6.24
CA LYS A 122 -7.47 -1.12 7.10
C LYS A 122 -8.41 -0.03 7.57
N LYS A 123 -9.70 -0.30 7.44
CA LYS A 123 -10.75 0.56 7.99
C LYS A 123 -10.93 0.32 9.47
N LEU A 124 -11.46 1.33 10.17
CA LEU A 124 -11.92 1.14 11.55
C LEU A 124 -12.95 0.00 11.61
N PRO A 125 -12.93 -0.84 12.68
CA PRO A 125 -13.90 -1.89 12.86
C PRO A 125 -15.34 -1.37 12.85
N GLU A 126 -16.26 -2.13 12.26
CA GLU A 126 -17.69 -1.80 12.23
C GLU A 126 -18.34 -1.73 13.63
N SER A 127 -17.71 -2.39 14.62
CA SER A 127 -18.12 -2.31 16.02
C SER A 127 -17.93 -0.93 16.66
N ILE A 128 -17.14 -0.04 16.01
CA ILE A 128 -17.02 1.35 16.45
C ILE A 128 -18.19 2.13 15.86
N LYS A 129 -19.13 2.52 16.73
CA LYS A 129 -20.29 3.31 16.33
C LYS A 129 -19.87 4.62 15.69
N GLY A 130 -20.45 4.99 14.56
CA GLY A 130 -20.11 6.19 13.79
C GLY A 130 -18.92 6.02 12.82
N ALA A 131 -18.11 4.96 12.91
CA ALA A 131 -16.94 4.79 12.04
C ALA A 131 -17.28 4.84 10.54
N ARG A 132 -18.38 4.17 10.13
CA ARG A 132 -18.86 4.18 8.75
C ARG A 132 -19.56 5.48 8.36
N GLU A 133 -20.33 6.06 9.28
CA GLU A 133 -21.10 7.30 9.06
C GLU A 133 -20.19 8.48 8.77
N PHE A 134 -19.05 8.55 9.50
CA PHE A 134 -18.08 9.63 9.38
C PHE A 134 -16.93 9.32 8.40
N GLU A 135 -16.98 8.22 7.66
CA GLU A 135 -16.00 7.93 6.63
C GLU A 135 -16.02 9.05 5.57
N ARG A 136 -14.88 9.68 5.30
CA ARG A 136 -14.73 10.90 4.47
C ARG A 136 -15.45 12.16 5.02
N LYS A 137 -15.98 12.09 6.23
CA LYS A 137 -16.56 13.24 6.95
C LYS A 137 -15.81 13.55 8.25
N GLY A 138 -14.53 13.22 8.25
CA GLY A 138 -13.62 13.36 9.38
C GLY A 138 -12.87 12.08 9.75
N VAL A 139 -13.31 10.89 9.31
CA VAL A 139 -12.49 9.68 9.33
C VAL A 139 -11.69 9.63 8.03
N ASN A 140 -10.37 9.76 8.13
CA ASN A 140 -9.43 9.88 7.02
C ASN A 140 -8.36 8.78 7.09
N TYR A 141 -7.68 8.52 5.96
CA TYR A 141 -6.65 7.48 5.84
C TYR A 141 -5.31 8.01 5.31
N CYS A 142 -5.25 9.25 4.86
CA CYS A 142 -4.06 9.87 4.28
C CYS A 142 -3.77 11.19 5.00
N ALA A 143 -2.82 11.20 5.92
CA ALA A 143 -2.42 12.40 6.63
C ALA A 143 -1.86 13.49 5.69
N LEU A 144 -1.14 13.08 4.62
CA LEU A 144 -0.62 14.00 3.62
C LEU A 144 -1.72 14.67 2.80
N CYS A 145 -2.74 13.88 2.39
CA CYS A 145 -3.81 14.37 1.51
C CYS A 145 -4.76 15.33 2.25
N ASP A 146 -5.17 14.92 3.45
CA ASP A 146 -6.26 15.55 4.19
C ASP A 146 -5.77 16.45 5.35
N GLY A 147 -4.53 16.25 5.82
CA GLY A 147 -3.96 16.98 6.95
C GLY A 147 -4.07 18.51 6.85
N PRO A 148 -3.76 19.12 5.69
CA PRO A 148 -3.88 20.57 5.51
C PRO A 148 -5.28 21.14 5.76
N LEU A 149 -6.35 20.32 5.59
CA LEU A 149 -7.74 20.72 5.86
C LEU A 149 -8.02 20.94 7.36
N TYR A 150 -7.17 20.39 8.22
CA TYR A 150 -7.32 20.44 9.68
C TYR A 150 -6.35 21.44 10.35
N LYS A 151 -6.00 22.51 9.64
CA LYS A 151 -5.19 23.60 10.21
C LYS A 151 -5.86 24.20 11.44
N ASN A 152 -5.09 24.32 12.53
CA ASN A 152 -5.54 24.80 13.84
C ASN A 152 -6.66 23.97 14.50
N LYS A 153 -6.86 22.73 14.07
CA LYS A 153 -7.85 21.77 14.59
C LYS A 153 -7.21 20.77 15.54
N ILE A 154 -8.05 20.03 16.27
CA ILE A 154 -7.64 18.92 17.12
C ILE A 154 -7.90 17.63 16.35
N VAL A 155 -6.88 16.82 16.17
CA VAL A 155 -6.98 15.58 15.39
C VAL A 155 -6.45 14.37 16.16
N GLY A 156 -6.98 13.20 15.87
CA GLY A 156 -6.50 11.92 16.40
C GLY A 156 -5.89 11.05 15.33
N VAL A 157 -4.82 10.35 15.67
CA VAL A 157 -4.25 9.27 14.86
C VAL A 157 -4.48 7.95 15.61
N VAL A 158 -5.17 7.01 14.99
CA VAL A 158 -5.40 5.69 15.58
C VAL A 158 -4.35 4.73 15.05
N GLY A 159 -3.44 4.28 15.92
CA GLY A 159 -2.38 3.36 15.57
C GLY A 159 -1.17 3.51 16.50
N GLY A 160 -0.26 2.53 16.47
CA GLY A 160 0.93 2.51 17.34
C GLY A 160 2.20 2.03 16.62
N SER A 161 2.20 2.06 15.30
CA SER A 161 3.36 1.76 14.46
C SER A 161 4.15 3.02 14.11
N ASP A 162 5.33 2.83 13.56
CA ASP A 162 6.15 3.93 13.02
C ASP A 162 5.39 4.77 11.98
N SER A 163 4.56 4.15 11.15
CA SER A 163 3.71 4.87 10.19
C SER A 163 2.73 5.80 10.87
N SER A 164 2.08 5.37 11.96
CA SER A 164 1.13 6.23 12.69
C SER A 164 1.81 7.44 13.31
N VAL A 165 3.07 7.29 13.72
CA VAL A 165 3.87 8.39 14.25
C VAL A 165 4.30 9.36 13.16
N LYS A 166 4.68 8.87 11.98
CA LYS A 166 4.98 9.72 10.81
C LYS A 166 3.75 10.54 10.41
N ASP A 167 2.57 9.93 10.41
CA ASP A 167 1.31 10.63 10.17
C ASP A 167 1.04 11.69 11.23
N ALA A 168 1.25 11.36 12.52
CA ALA A 168 1.07 12.32 13.63
C ALA A 168 2.03 13.50 13.55
N LEU A 169 3.30 13.27 13.21
CA LEU A 169 4.31 14.32 13.03
C LEU A 169 3.92 15.25 11.87
N LEU A 170 3.45 14.69 10.76
CA LEU A 170 2.98 15.48 9.61
C LEU A 170 1.75 16.30 9.96
N LEU A 171 0.78 15.71 10.65
CA LEU A 171 -0.41 16.43 11.10
C LEU A 171 -0.07 17.55 12.10
N ALA A 172 0.94 17.35 12.94
CA ALA A 172 1.38 18.33 13.94
C ALA A 172 1.95 19.62 13.31
N GLU A 173 2.36 19.60 12.04
CA GLU A 173 2.79 20.80 11.31
C GLU A 173 1.62 21.77 11.06
N HIS A 174 0.38 21.28 11.07
CA HIS A 174 -0.82 22.05 10.73
C HIS A 174 -1.81 22.15 11.89
N ALA A 175 -2.00 21.04 12.60
CA ALA A 175 -3.00 20.92 13.66
C ALA A 175 -2.59 21.67 14.93
N LYS A 176 -3.60 22.15 15.67
CA LYS A 176 -3.43 22.73 17.01
C LYS A 176 -2.94 21.67 18.00
N LYS A 177 -3.49 20.46 17.92
CA LYS A 177 -3.18 19.32 18.79
C LYS A 177 -3.39 18.03 18.03
N VAL A 178 -2.50 17.05 18.26
CA VAL A 178 -2.59 15.70 17.73
C VAL A 178 -2.60 14.71 18.89
N TYR A 179 -3.57 13.80 18.92
CA TYR A 179 -3.60 12.67 19.84
C TYR A 179 -3.26 11.40 19.10
N ILE A 180 -2.26 10.65 19.56
CA ILE A 180 -2.04 9.27 19.08
C ILE A 180 -2.79 8.34 20.02
N ILE A 181 -3.81 7.64 19.52
CA ILE A 181 -4.65 6.73 20.29
C ILE A 181 -4.22 5.32 19.96
N TYR A 182 -3.67 4.63 20.95
CA TYR A 182 -3.10 3.30 20.75
C TYR A 182 -3.60 2.29 21.78
N ARG A 183 -4.04 1.14 21.28
CA ARG A 183 -4.57 0.05 22.12
C ARG A 183 -3.53 -0.67 22.99
N GLY A 184 -2.25 -0.61 22.60
CA GLY A 184 -1.14 -1.22 23.32
C GLY A 184 -0.53 -0.29 24.38
N ASP A 185 0.41 -0.81 25.14
CA ASP A 185 1.09 -0.12 26.24
C ASP A 185 2.19 0.84 25.76
N LYS A 186 2.85 0.52 24.64
CA LYS A 186 3.95 1.31 24.10
C LYS A 186 3.94 1.26 22.59
N ILE A 187 3.99 2.44 21.97
CA ILE A 187 4.13 2.55 20.51
C ILE A 187 5.50 2.07 20.04
N HIS A 188 5.53 1.43 18.84
CA HIS A 188 6.76 0.89 18.26
C HIS A 188 7.29 1.85 17.21
N LEU A 189 8.48 2.43 17.47
CA LEU A 189 9.11 3.47 16.67
C LEU A 189 10.49 3.08 16.20
N GLU A 190 10.84 3.55 15.01
CA GLU A 190 12.24 3.68 14.61
C GLU A 190 12.93 4.74 15.52
N PRO A 191 14.17 4.52 15.99
CA PRO A 191 14.88 5.46 16.86
C PRO A 191 14.90 6.90 16.35
N PHE A 192 15.00 7.08 15.05
CA PHE A 192 14.98 8.37 14.38
C PHE A 192 13.66 9.15 14.59
N ASN A 193 12.52 8.45 14.59
CA ASN A 193 11.22 9.07 14.80
C ASN A 193 10.90 9.29 16.27
N LEU A 194 11.51 8.51 17.18
CA LEU A 194 11.39 8.72 18.61
C LEU A 194 11.93 10.10 19.02
N GLU A 195 13.06 10.52 18.46
CA GLU A 195 13.61 11.86 18.73
C GLU A 195 12.69 12.98 18.24
N LYS A 196 12.11 12.82 17.04
CA LYS A 196 11.18 13.80 16.47
C LYS A 196 9.91 13.95 17.33
N ILE A 197 9.30 12.85 17.76
CA ILE A 197 8.07 12.90 18.55
C ILE A 197 8.30 13.50 19.95
N ASN A 198 9.44 13.25 20.56
CA ASN A 198 9.80 13.83 21.86
C ASN A 198 10.00 15.36 21.79
N ARG A 199 10.30 15.92 20.63
CA ARG A 199 10.41 17.36 20.40
C ARG A 199 9.08 18.03 20.06
N ALA A 200 8.08 17.26 19.63
CA ALA A 200 6.78 17.79 19.22
C ALA A 200 5.95 18.19 20.44
N ARG A 201 5.66 19.50 20.60
CA ARG A 201 4.94 20.04 21.77
C ARG A 201 3.42 19.86 21.70
N ASN A 202 2.89 19.61 20.52
CA ASN A 202 1.45 19.49 20.26
C ASN A 202 1.00 18.05 19.95
N ILE A 203 1.87 17.05 20.17
CA ILE A 203 1.50 15.63 20.09
C ILE A 203 1.39 15.05 21.49
N GLU A 204 0.35 14.25 21.70
CA GLU A 204 0.11 13.55 22.96
C GLU A 204 -0.30 12.09 22.68
N ILE A 205 0.26 11.14 23.44
CA ILE A 205 0.06 9.72 23.22
C ILE A 205 -0.88 9.18 24.31
N ILE A 206 -1.95 8.53 23.89
CA ILE A 206 -2.94 7.88 24.75
C ILE A 206 -2.80 6.37 24.51
N ASN A 207 -2.03 5.71 25.37
CA ASN A 207 -1.82 4.26 25.32
C ASN A 207 -2.95 3.48 25.99
N ASN A 208 -2.99 2.15 25.75
CA ASN A 208 -3.96 1.23 26.34
C ASN A 208 -5.42 1.62 26.10
N THR A 209 -5.72 2.30 24.99
CA THR A 209 -7.01 2.96 24.77
C THR A 209 -7.48 2.74 23.33
N ASN A 210 -8.78 2.47 23.17
CA ASN A 210 -9.44 2.38 21.86
C ASN A 210 -10.56 3.41 21.76
N ILE A 211 -10.93 3.75 20.52
CA ILE A 211 -12.16 4.47 20.23
C ILE A 211 -13.32 3.48 20.29
N LYS A 212 -14.37 3.82 21.01
CA LYS A 212 -15.62 3.07 21.12
C LYS A 212 -16.73 3.64 20.23
N GLU A 213 -16.78 4.95 20.11
CA GLU A 213 -17.79 5.68 19.34
C GLU A 213 -17.21 6.97 18.77
N ILE A 214 -17.67 7.36 17.60
CA ILE A 214 -17.39 8.65 16.95
C ILE A 214 -18.72 9.39 16.87
N LYS A 215 -18.77 10.66 17.28
CA LYS A 215 -19.96 11.47 17.33
C LYS A 215 -19.77 12.82 16.66
N GLY A 216 -20.89 13.38 16.20
CA GLY A 216 -20.97 14.72 15.62
C GLY A 216 -22.22 14.91 14.80
N GLU A 217 -22.44 16.10 14.30
CA GLU A 217 -23.53 16.44 13.41
C GLU A 217 -22.95 16.81 12.02
N GLY A 218 -23.07 15.91 11.06
CA GLY A 218 -22.52 16.05 9.70
C GLY A 218 -20.99 15.95 9.57
N LYS A 219 -20.25 16.12 10.65
CA LYS A 219 -18.78 15.95 10.77
C LYS A 219 -18.44 15.47 12.18
N ILE A 220 -17.21 15.03 12.39
CA ILE A 220 -16.74 14.61 13.72
C ILE A 220 -16.62 15.84 14.65
N GLU A 221 -17.08 15.70 15.89
CA GLU A 221 -16.95 16.68 16.96
C GLU A 221 -16.32 16.11 18.22
N GLU A 222 -16.56 14.81 18.48
CA GLU A 222 -15.94 14.10 19.61
C GLU A 222 -15.82 12.60 19.32
N ILE A 223 -14.94 11.97 20.09
CA ILE A 223 -14.84 10.51 20.18
C ILE A 223 -15.03 10.07 21.63
N ILE A 224 -15.59 8.87 21.79
CA ILE A 224 -15.71 8.21 23.09
C ILE A 224 -14.64 7.13 23.18
N LEU A 225 -13.81 7.23 24.20
CA LEU A 225 -12.77 6.26 24.50
C LEU A 225 -13.34 5.10 25.35
N ASP A 226 -12.77 3.92 25.25
CA ASP A 226 -13.11 2.77 26.08
C ASP A 226 -12.64 2.95 27.54
N LYS A 227 -11.52 3.69 27.73
CA LYS A 227 -10.96 4.03 29.03
C LYS A 227 -10.92 5.55 29.23
N SER A 228 -10.97 5.97 30.49
CA SER A 228 -10.87 7.41 30.82
C SER A 228 -9.47 7.92 30.57
N TYR A 229 -9.40 9.07 29.93
CA TYR A 229 -8.21 9.87 29.74
C TYR A 229 -8.42 11.23 30.42
N ASN A 230 -7.53 11.63 31.35
CA ASN A 230 -7.68 12.84 32.17
C ASN A 230 -9.07 12.93 32.86
N GLY A 231 -9.58 11.78 33.36
CA GLY A 231 -10.84 11.70 34.09
C GLY A 231 -12.11 11.66 33.22
N LYS A 232 -11.98 11.75 31.89
CA LYS A 232 -13.12 11.75 30.95
C LYS A 232 -12.95 10.67 29.88
N LYS A 233 -14.06 10.17 29.36
CA LYS A 233 -14.07 9.27 28.19
C LYS A 233 -14.31 10.03 26.89
N GLU A 234 -14.90 11.20 26.98
CA GLU A 234 -15.18 12.08 25.86
C GLU A 234 -13.92 12.88 25.51
N LEU A 235 -13.52 12.83 24.25
CA LEU A 235 -12.41 13.62 23.73
C LEU A 235 -12.91 14.44 22.53
N LYS A 236 -12.95 15.76 22.68
CA LYS A 236 -13.29 16.67 21.56
C LYS A 236 -12.22 16.59 20.50
N ILE A 237 -12.63 16.37 19.25
CA ILE A 237 -11.73 16.14 18.11
C ILE A 237 -12.44 16.50 16.82
N ASP A 238 -11.73 17.07 15.88
CA ASP A 238 -12.28 17.48 14.58
C ASP A 238 -12.11 16.39 13.50
N ALA A 239 -11.15 15.49 13.67
CA ALA A 239 -10.90 14.39 12.74
C ALA A 239 -10.16 13.21 13.38
N VAL A 240 -10.30 12.03 12.76
CA VAL A 240 -9.57 10.80 13.07
C VAL A 240 -8.83 10.32 11.82
N PHE A 241 -7.52 10.14 11.93
CA PHE A 241 -6.68 9.53 10.92
C PHE A 241 -6.39 8.08 11.29
N VAL A 242 -6.71 7.16 10.40
CA VAL A 242 -6.69 5.72 10.68
C VAL A 242 -5.39 5.10 10.15
N ALA A 243 -4.49 4.76 11.07
CA ALA A 243 -3.17 4.20 10.79
C ALA A 243 -2.97 2.83 11.48
N ILE A 244 -3.98 1.93 11.38
CA ILE A 244 -4.01 0.61 12.04
C ILE A 244 -3.49 -0.53 11.17
N GLY A 245 -2.70 -0.19 10.15
CA GLY A 245 -2.09 -1.13 9.22
C GLY A 245 -2.88 -1.30 7.93
N HIS A 246 -2.53 -2.38 7.20
CA HIS A 246 -3.00 -2.60 5.84
C HIS A 246 -3.61 -4.00 5.69
N GLU A 247 -4.50 -4.14 4.71
CA GLU A 247 -4.99 -5.42 4.21
C GLU A 247 -4.16 -5.83 2.99
N ILE A 248 -3.78 -7.08 2.93
CA ILE A 248 -3.01 -7.63 1.81
C ILE A 248 -3.95 -7.90 0.63
N LEU A 249 -3.55 -7.50 -0.57
CA LEU A 249 -4.34 -7.67 -1.80
C LEU A 249 -3.90 -8.93 -2.55
N SER A 250 -4.16 -10.10 -1.99
CA SER A 250 -3.75 -11.41 -2.54
C SER A 250 -4.90 -12.22 -3.15
N GLU A 251 -6.13 -11.70 -3.18
CA GLU A 251 -7.33 -12.46 -3.54
C GLU A 251 -7.25 -13.09 -4.94
N LEU A 252 -6.74 -12.35 -5.93
CA LEU A 252 -6.55 -12.87 -7.30
C LEU A 252 -5.51 -14.00 -7.35
N GLY A 253 -4.45 -13.88 -6.55
CA GLY A 253 -3.44 -14.93 -6.42
C GLY A 253 -4.02 -16.20 -5.79
N VAL A 254 -4.79 -16.06 -4.71
CA VAL A 254 -5.47 -17.17 -4.04
C VAL A 254 -6.45 -17.86 -5.00
N ALA A 255 -7.23 -17.11 -5.76
CA ALA A 255 -8.14 -17.66 -6.77
C ALA A 255 -7.41 -18.45 -7.87
N LEU A 256 -6.14 -18.10 -8.16
CA LEU A 256 -5.27 -18.82 -9.10
C LEU A 256 -4.55 -20.02 -8.46
N GLY A 257 -4.74 -20.28 -7.14
CA GLY A 257 -4.08 -21.36 -6.40
C GLY A 257 -2.72 -20.99 -5.79
N VAL A 258 -2.39 -19.70 -5.71
CA VAL A 258 -1.19 -19.23 -5.03
C VAL A 258 -1.36 -19.38 -3.51
N LYS A 259 -0.36 -19.97 -2.87
CA LYS A 259 -0.34 -20.16 -1.40
C LYS A 259 -0.09 -18.85 -0.66
N VAL A 260 -0.81 -18.69 0.46
CA VAL A 260 -0.64 -17.54 1.37
C VAL A 260 -0.46 -18.03 2.80
N ASN A 261 0.14 -17.19 3.65
CA ASN A 261 0.24 -17.44 5.08
C ASN A 261 -1.03 -16.98 5.84
N ASP A 262 -1.06 -17.12 7.17
CA ASP A 262 -2.19 -16.74 8.03
C ASP A 262 -2.53 -15.22 7.95
N LYS A 263 -1.57 -14.39 7.53
CA LYS A 263 -1.79 -12.94 7.29
C LYS A 263 -2.27 -12.63 5.88
N LYS A 264 -2.57 -13.67 5.07
CA LYS A 264 -2.91 -13.58 3.64
C LYS A 264 -1.77 -13.04 2.75
N GLU A 265 -0.53 -13.09 3.22
CA GLU A 265 0.63 -12.71 2.43
C GLU A 265 1.02 -13.86 1.50
N ILE A 266 1.34 -13.54 0.23
CA ILE A 266 1.78 -14.55 -0.76
C ILE A 266 3.13 -15.11 -0.31
N ILE A 267 3.18 -16.43 -0.16
CA ILE A 267 4.41 -17.17 0.16
C ILE A 267 5.27 -17.27 -1.09
N ILE A 268 6.50 -16.79 -1.01
CA ILE A 268 7.46 -16.82 -2.11
C ILE A 268 8.76 -17.53 -1.73
N ASN A 269 9.46 -18.00 -2.75
CA ASN A 269 10.88 -18.28 -2.62
C ASN A 269 11.64 -16.95 -2.56
N HIS A 270 12.21 -16.60 -1.40
CA HIS A 270 12.88 -15.31 -1.18
C HIS A 270 14.14 -15.06 -2.05
N LYS A 271 14.66 -16.09 -2.75
CA LYS A 271 15.77 -15.94 -3.68
C LYS A 271 15.32 -15.61 -5.10
N THR A 272 14.13 -16.10 -5.49
CA THR A 272 13.65 -16.04 -6.88
C THR A 272 12.33 -15.29 -7.04
N SER A 273 11.66 -14.94 -5.94
CA SER A 273 10.30 -14.37 -5.94
C SER A 273 9.24 -15.28 -6.57
N GLU A 274 9.54 -16.57 -6.80
CA GLU A 274 8.60 -17.57 -7.31
C GLU A 274 7.55 -17.92 -6.27
N THR A 275 6.31 -18.12 -6.72
CA THR A 275 5.24 -18.72 -5.93
C THR A 275 5.21 -20.24 -6.13
N ASN A 276 4.25 -20.92 -5.51
CA ASN A 276 4.01 -22.35 -5.76
C ASN A 276 3.40 -22.65 -7.14
N VAL A 277 2.93 -21.64 -7.88
CA VAL A 277 2.32 -21.81 -9.21
C VAL A 277 3.38 -21.49 -10.28
N PRO A 278 3.77 -22.45 -11.14
CA PRO A 278 4.76 -22.23 -12.18
C PRO A 278 4.38 -21.08 -13.11
N GLY A 279 5.33 -20.16 -13.36
CA GLY A 279 5.12 -18.95 -14.15
C GLY A 279 4.46 -17.79 -13.40
N VAL A 280 4.23 -17.94 -12.09
CA VAL A 280 3.67 -16.90 -11.22
C VAL A 280 4.66 -16.49 -10.15
N PHE A 281 4.94 -15.22 -10.10
CA PHE A 281 5.86 -14.56 -9.18
C PHE A 281 5.12 -13.53 -8.33
N ALA A 282 5.71 -13.07 -7.23
CA ALA A 282 5.16 -11.97 -6.45
C ALA A 282 6.26 -11.09 -5.86
N ALA A 283 5.96 -9.80 -5.68
CA ALA A 283 6.91 -8.81 -5.19
C ALA A 283 6.24 -7.71 -4.34
N GLY A 284 6.99 -7.16 -3.41
CA GLY A 284 6.55 -6.06 -2.55
C GLY A 284 5.65 -6.51 -1.40
N ASP A 285 4.85 -5.57 -0.90
CA ASP A 285 4.09 -5.71 0.36
C ASP A 285 3.04 -6.83 0.35
N VAL A 286 2.68 -7.35 -0.81
CA VAL A 286 1.77 -8.50 -0.94
C VAL A 286 2.42 -9.81 -0.49
N THR A 287 3.76 -9.88 -0.43
CA THR A 287 4.54 -11.09 -0.11
C THR A 287 4.77 -11.26 1.39
N ASP A 288 5.20 -12.45 1.80
CA ASP A 288 5.52 -12.81 3.19
C ASP A 288 6.88 -12.28 3.69
N LYS A 289 7.49 -11.32 2.99
CA LYS A 289 8.70 -10.67 3.45
C LYS A 289 8.48 -9.89 4.75
N PRO A 290 9.39 -10.04 5.74
CA PRO A 290 9.19 -9.44 7.05
C PRO A 290 9.42 -7.91 7.05
N PHE A 291 10.28 -7.40 6.17
CA PHE A 291 10.61 -5.99 6.06
C PHE A 291 9.98 -5.37 4.81
N LYS A 292 8.86 -4.67 5.02
CA LYS A 292 8.03 -4.08 3.96
C LYS A 292 8.37 -2.60 3.82
N GLN A 293 9.19 -2.27 2.83
CA GLN A 293 9.58 -0.92 2.44
C GLN A 293 9.57 -0.81 0.92
N LEU A 294 9.43 0.40 0.39
CA LEU A 294 9.44 0.60 -1.06
C LEU A 294 10.71 0.04 -1.70
N ILE A 295 11.88 0.29 -1.11
CA ILE A 295 13.16 -0.18 -1.66
C ILE A 295 13.25 -1.71 -1.70
N THR A 296 12.75 -2.43 -0.67
CA THR A 296 12.73 -3.89 -0.66
C THR A 296 11.76 -4.42 -1.70
N GLY A 297 10.58 -3.79 -1.85
CA GLY A 297 9.61 -4.17 -2.86
C GLY A 297 10.10 -3.94 -4.30
N VAL A 298 10.86 -2.87 -4.54
CA VAL A 298 11.53 -2.60 -5.81
C VAL A 298 12.56 -3.70 -6.12
N ALA A 299 13.41 -4.06 -5.16
CA ALA A 299 14.41 -5.11 -5.32
C ALA A 299 13.77 -6.48 -5.60
N ASP A 300 12.69 -6.80 -4.88
CA ASP A 300 11.93 -8.05 -5.10
C ASP A 300 11.33 -8.12 -6.51
N ALA A 301 10.80 -6.99 -6.99
CA ALA A 301 10.21 -6.93 -8.32
C ALA A 301 11.26 -7.06 -9.44
N CYS A 302 12.47 -6.54 -9.24
CA CYS A 302 13.59 -6.77 -10.15
C CYS A 302 13.99 -8.26 -10.16
N THR A 303 14.02 -8.90 -8.99
CA THR A 303 14.28 -10.35 -8.87
C THR A 303 13.18 -11.16 -9.56
N ALA A 304 11.90 -10.81 -9.34
CA ALA A 304 10.77 -11.47 -9.99
C ALA A 304 10.82 -11.34 -11.52
N ALA A 305 11.17 -10.16 -12.03
CA ALA A 305 11.32 -9.94 -13.47
C ALA A 305 12.45 -10.79 -14.07
N TYR A 306 13.59 -10.89 -13.39
CA TYR A 306 14.70 -11.73 -13.82
C TYR A 306 14.32 -13.23 -13.79
N SER A 307 13.65 -13.67 -12.74
CA SER A 307 13.19 -15.06 -12.61
C SER A 307 12.12 -15.41 -13.66
N ALA A 308 11.24 -14.47 -14.00
CA ALA A 308 10.27 -14.64 -15.09
C ALA A 308 10.99 -14.76 -16.45
N TYR A 309 12.02 -13.98 -16.70
CA TYR A 309 12.86 -14.09 -17.90
C TYR A 309 13.53 -15.47 -18.00
N GLU A 310 14.16 -15.96 -16.93
CA GLU A 310 14.77 -17.30 -16.86
C GLU A 310 13.73 -18.42 -17.09
N TYR A 311 12.55 -18.29 -16.46
CA TYR A 311 11.44 -19.25 -16.66
C TYR A 311 11.01 -19.33 -18.12
N LEU A 312 10.79 -18.18 -18.77
CA LEU A 312 10.36 -18.12 -20.17
C LEU A 312 11.42 -18.65 -21.14
N GLY A 313 12.70 -18.46 -20.84
CA GLY A 313 13.81 -18.99 -21.63
C GLY A 313 13.93 -20.51 -21.55
N LYS A 314 13.75 -21.10 -20.37
CA LYS A 314 13.87 -22.54 -20.13
C LYS A 314 12.67 -23.32 -20.63
N GLU A 315 11.47 -22.86 -20.34
CA GLU A 315 10.22 -23.60 -20.59
C GLU A 315 9.73 -23.51 -22.04
N LYS A 316 10.31 -22.61 -22.87
CA LYS A 316 9.81 -22.33 -24.23
C LYS A 316 8.28 -22.20 -24.25
N VAL A 317 7.73 -21.42 -23.32
CA VAL A 317 6.29 -21.30 -23.08
C VAL A 317 5.58 -20.90 -24.37
N VAL A 318 4.79 -21.83 -24.89
CA VAL A 318 3.93 -21.62 -26.06
C VAL A 318 2.48 -21.55 -25.57
N CYS A 319 1.80 -20.47 -25.93
CA CYS A 319 0.40 -20.20 -25.57
C CYS A 319 -0.59 -20.75 -26.60
#